data_b347b286e0c09f838ee2922ac1a004ac
#
_entry.id   b347b286e0c09f838ee2922ac1a004ac
#
_cell.length_a   1.000
_cell.length_b   1.000
_cell.length_c   1.000
_cell.angle_alpha   90.00
_cell.angle_beta   90.00
_cell.angle_gamma   90.00
#
_symmetry.space_group_name_H-M   'P 1'
#
loop_
_entity.id
_entity.type
_entity.pdbx_description
1 polymer ?
#
loop_
_entity_poly.entity_id
_entity_poly.type
_entity_poly.pdbx_seq_one_letter_code
_entity_poly.pdbx_strand_id
1 'polypeptide(L)'
;MNSPAPLESDAGIEAPSATAAPTGRSALLAGIHGMVVATSVGQVLPVLMTTLTSELHLTVTQAGFLAAADVGATTIAGAAFARPAGRFALSTVARVGTVIVLGANLACLLVTAFGALFALRLLAGVGAGIVTVACVIALSQNKSPARAFALAAFVQMAFGAALNVAIPFLNAHYGWSACFVVIAAFAAPGLWIARYYVRSQAPQAAASRATFTIAGWMAFAALSIAFCAIGATWANLGGLGERSHLTVAMISIAVSGASIAGPVATALTALVGNRVSSLLGLGFGSVTMLAGVTLLGFAGSSPLFYAGSVVFMFGWAVYVPYALGLTSVIDPTGALSVIATAGANGGFSLGPLIAVPAIAEWGVGAVPYLAFALIACALGLIVPLQHTKA
;
A
#
# COMPACT_ATOMS: atom_id res chain seq x y z
N MET A 1 -1.36 79.81 19.61
CA MET A 1 -1.56 78.47 20.14
C MET A 1 -1.57 77.59 18.97
N ASN A 2 -0.44 76.93 18.73
CA ASN A 2 -0.13 76.19 17.50
C ASN A 2 -0.61 74.74 17.59
N SER A 3 -1.41 74.34 16.63
CA SER A 3 -1.69 72.93 16.35
C SER A 3 -0.67 72.43 15.29
N PRO A 4 0.02 71.29 15.49
CA PRO A 4 0.91 70.75 14.48
C PRO A 4 0.13 69.97 13.43
N ALA A 5 0.58 70.09 12.17
CA ALA A 5 0.09 69.40 11.00
C ALA A 5 0.40 67.89 11.04
N PRO A 6 -0.42 67.04 10.42
CA PRO A 6 -0.13 65.60 10.30
C PRO A 6 0.96 65.37 9.23
N LEU A 7 1.95 64.55 9.61
CA LEU A 7 2.98 64.04 8.74
C LEU A 7 2.37 63.07 7.71
N GLU A 8 2.62 63.32 6.45
CA GLU A 8 2.36 62.39 5.34
C GLU A 8 3.10 61.07 5.60
N SER A 9 2.32 60.00 5.64
CA SER A 9 2.77 58.66 5.79
C SER A 9 3.21 58.08 4.45
N ASP A 10 4.37 57.64 4.52
CA ASP A 10 5.26 57.06 3.55
C ASP A 10 4.70 55.99 2.62
N ALA A 11 5.35 55.92 1.49
CA ALA A 11 5.21 54.99 0.38
C ALA A 11 4.91 53.55 0.78
N GLY A 12 3.88 52.99 0.13
CA GLY A 12 3.56 51.58 0.18
C GLY A 12 4.70 50.72 -0.32
N ILE A 13 5.32 49.99 0.61
CA ILE A 13 6.05 48.77 0.26
C ILE A 13 4.97 47.73 0.09
N GLU A 14 4.60 47.44 -1.17
CA GLU A 14 3.80 46.25 -1.51
C GLU A 14 4.56 45.03 -1.00
N ALA A 15 4.03 44.43 0.08
CA ALA A 15 4.47 43.12 0.51
C ALA A 15 4.29 42.15 -0.64
N PRO A 16 5.30 41.28 -0.92
CA PRO A 16 5.18 40.29 -2.00
C PRO A 16 3.91 39.47 -1.80
N SER A 17 3.09 39.38 -2.84
CA SER A 17 1.81 38.70 -2.86
C SER A 17 1.93 37.33 -2.19
N ALA A 18 1.36 37.21 -1.02
CA ALA A 18 1.25 35.93 -0.34
C ALA A 18 0.52 34.99 -1.29
N THR A 19 1.26 34.05 -1.89
CA THR A 19 0.67 32.96 -2.69
C THR A 19 -0.43 32.35 -1.84
N ALA A 20 -1.67 32.46 -2.30
CA ALA A 20 -2.84 32.00 -1.58
C ALA A 20 -2.60 30.59 -1.04
N ALA A 21 -2.82 30.39 0.25
CA ALA A 21 -2.67 29.09 0.90
C ALA A 21 -3.44 28.04 0.08
N PRO A 22 -2.83 26.89 -0.28
CA PRO A 22 -3.47 25.91 -1.13
C PRO A 22 -4.83 25.53 -0.55
N THR A 23 -5.87 25.57 -1.39
CA THR A 23 -7.22 25.20 -0.99
C THR A 23 -7.23 23.76 -0.52
N GLY A 24 -8.10 23.39 0.43
CA GLY A 24 -8.17 22.01 0.94
C GLY A 24 -8.33 20.93 -0.16
N ARG A 25 -8.82 21.33 -1.36
CA ARG A 25 -8.90 20.45 -2.53
C ARG A 25 -7.53 20.15 -3.16
N SER A 26 -6.66 21.13 -3.31
CA SER A 26 -5.33 20.90 -3.90
C SER A 26 -4.44 20.05 -2.99
N ALA A 27 -4.51 20.24 -1.68
CA ALA A 27 -3.81 19.38 -0.71
C ALA A 27 -4.37 17.94 -0.72
N LEU A 28 -5.68 17.77 -0.85
CA LEU A 28 -6.31 16.45 -1.01
C LEU A 28 -5.82 15.73 -2.28
N LEU A 29 -5.83 16.41 -3.43
CA LEU A 29 -5.35 15.85 -4.70
C LEU A 29 -3.86 15.50 -4.62
N ALA A 30 -3.04 16.34 -3.99
CA ALA A 30 -1.63 16.03 -3.75
C ALA A 30 -1.46 14.77 -2.89
N GLY A 31 -2.20 14.65 -1.80
CA GLY A 31 -2.20 13.47 -0.94
C GLY A 31 -2.62 12.19 -1.67
N ILE A 32 -3.68 12.27 -2.50
CA ILE A 32 -4.14 11.14 -3.33
C ILE A 32 -3.07 10.73 -4.33
N HIS A 33 -2.51 11.70 -5.09
CA HIS A 33 -1.45 11.42 -6.05
C HIS A 33 -0.23 10.79 -5.35
N GLY A 34 0.21 11.34 -4.22
CA GLY A 34 1.31 10.78 -3.44
C GLY A 34 1.05 9.35 -2.98
N MET A 35 -0.18 9.04 -2.55
CA MET A 35 -0.56 7.68 -2.16
C MET A 35 -0.48 6.71 -3.34
N VAL A 36 -0.97 7.12 -4.53
CA VAL A 36 -0.87 6.31 -5.75
C VAL A 36 0.59 6.04 -6.13
N VAL A 37 1.45 7.07 -6.11
CA VAL A 37 2.87 6.93 -6.41
C VAL A 37 3.56 5.99 -5.41
N ALA A 38 3.31 6.18 -4.12
CA ALA A 38 3.95 5.43 -3.05
C ALA A 38 3.56 3.94 -3.04
N THR A 39 2.35 3.60 -3.52
CA THR A 39 1.83 2.22 -3.51
C THR A 39 1.85 1.55 -4.88
N SER A 40 2.28 2.25 -5.93
CA SER A 40 2.17 1.79 -7.33
C SER A 40 2.79 0.41 -7.57
N VAL A 41 3.99 0.15 -7.04
CA VAL A 41 4.66 -1.16 -7.18
C VAL A 41 3.88 -2.26 -6.48
N GLY A 42 3.41 -2.02 -5.25
CA GLY A 42 2.59 -2.99 -4.53
C GLY A 42 1.29 -3.35 -5.27
N GLN A 43 0.70 -2.39 -5.98
CA GLN A 43 -0.53 -2.61 -6.75
C GLN A 43 -0.30 -3.48 -8.00
N VAL A 44 0.85 -3.35 -8.65
CA VAL A 44 1.18 -4.10 -9.88
C VAL A 44 2.08 -5.31 -9.61
N LEU A 45 2.29 -5.66 -8.36
CA LEU A 45 3.24 -6.70 -7.95
C LEU A 45 3.04 -8.04 -8.69
N PRO A 46 1.82 -8.57 -8.89
CA PRO A 46 1.62 -9.81 -9.63
C PRO A 46 2.16 -9.76 -11.06
N VAL A 47 1.87 -8.67 -11.77
CA VAL A 47 2.32 -8.47 -13.15
C VAL A 47 3.82 -8.21 -13.21
N LEU A 48 4.35 -7.44 -12.25
CA LEU A 48 5.79 -7.17 -12.15
C LEU A 48 6.57 -8.46 -11.90
N MET A 49 6.13 -9.31 -10.97
CA MET A 49 6.75 -10.61 -10.68
C MET A 49 6.80 -11.49 -11.93
N THR A 50 5.67 -11.64 -12.63
CA THR A 50 5.60 -12.40 -13.87
C THR A 50 6.55 -11.84 -14.93
N THR A 51 6.58 -10.52 -15.13
CA THR A 51 7.48 -9.87 -16.08
C THR A 51 8.96 -10.13 -15.76
N LEU A 52 9.36 -10.00 -14.49
CA LEU A 52 10.73 -10.20 -14.06
C LEU A 52 11.18 -11.67 -14.25
N THR A 53 10.30 -12.62 -14.01
CA THR A 53 10.61 -14.05 -14.17
C THR A 53 10.63 -14.48 -15.64
N SER A 54 9.67 -14.03 -16.46
CA SER A 54 9.56 -14.44 -17.86
C SER A 54 10.55 -13.72 -18.78
N GLU A 55 10.70 -12.41 -18.63
CA GLU A 55 11.47 -11.59 -19.57
C GLU A 55 12.96 -11.43 -19.16
N LEU A 56 13.24 -11.31 -17.86
CA LEU A 56 14.61 -11.21 -17.35
C LEU A 56 15.18 -12.55 -16.87
N HIS A 57 14.41 -13.63 -16.99
CA HIS A 57 14.80 -14.98 -16.56
C HIS A 57 15.29 -15.03 -15.09
N LEU A 58 14.78 -14.13 -14.24
CA LEU A 58 15.06 -14.17 -12.84
C LEU A 58 14.37 -15.36 -12.19
N THR A 59 15.03 -15.96 -11.21
CA THR A 59 14.40 -17.00 -10.42
C THR A 59 13.24 -16.42 -9.60
N VAL A 60 12.27 -17.24 -9.24
CA VAL A 60 11.15 -16.83 -8.36
C VAL A 60 11.68 -16.26 -7.04
N THR A 61 12.79 -16.83 -6.52
CA THR A 61 13.49 -16.33 -5.34
C THR A 61 14.00 -14.89 -5.55
N GLN A 62 14.68 -14.62 -6.67
CA GLN A 62 15.20 -13.29 -6.98
C GLN A 62 14.08 -12.28 -7.15
N ALA A 63 13.01 -12.64 -7.86
CA ALA A 63 11.83 -11.79 -8.03
C ALA A 63 11.16 -11.51 -6.68
N GLY A 64 11.04 -12.51 -5.79
CA GLY A 64 10.54 -12.35 -4.42
C GLY A 64 11.38 -11.38 -3.59
N PHE A 65 12.72 -11.44 -3.70
CA PHE A 65 13.60 -10.46 -3.06
C PHE A 65 13.41 -9.04 -3.59
N LEU A 66 13.21 -8.87 -4.90
CA LEU A 66 12.94 -7.55 -5.49
C LEU A 66 11.62 -6.95 -4.98
N ALA A 67 10.57 -7.78 -4.90
CA ALA A 67 9.29 -7.39 -4.34
C ALA A 67 9.40 -6.97 -2.86
N ALA A 68 10.07 -7.78 -2.06
CA ALA A 68 10.27 -7.50 -0.64
C ALA A 68 11.18 -6.28 -0.42
N ALA A 69 12.19 -6.07 -1.26
CA ALA A 69 13.06 -4.91 -1.19
C ALA A 69 12.29 -3.60 -1.36
N ASP A 70 11.42 -3.51 -2.37
CA ASP A 70 10.64 -2.31 -2.65
C ASP A 70 9.64 -2.02 -1.52
N VAL A 71 8.76 -2.97 -1.22
CA VAL A 71 7.69 -2.79 -0.21
C VAL A 71 8.28 -2.68 1.19
N GLY A 72 9.32 -3.47 1.50
CA GLY A 72 10.01 -3.43 2.79
C GLY A 72 10.73 -2.12 3.02
N ALA A 73 11.46 -1.63 2.02
CA ALA A 73 12.12 -0.33 2.09
C ALA A 73 11.10 0.81 2.23
N THR A 74 9.94 0.74 1.54
CA THR A 74 8.84 1.70 1.70
C THR A 74 8.35 1.75 3.14
N THR A 75 8.14 0.59 3.76
CA THR A 75 7.67 0.49 5.15
C THR A 75 8.71 1.03 6.13
N ILE A 76 9.96 0.59 6.01
CA ILE A 76 11.05 0.99 6.91
C ILE A 76 11.35 2.48 6.78
N ALA A 77 11.47 2.98 5.55
CA ALA A 77 11.73 4.39 5.30
C ALA A 77 10.58 5.28 5.76
N GLY A 78 9.33 4.87 5.53
CA GLY A 78 8.15 5.58 6.02
C GLY A 78 8.15 5.71 7.54
N ALA A 79 8.40 4.62 8.25
CA ALA A 79 8.47 4.60 9.71
C ALA A 79 9.65 5.43 10.24
N ALA A 80 10.84 5.27 9.66
CA ALA A 80 12.05 5.98 10.06
C ALA A 80 11.95 7.50 9.81
N PHE A 81 11.32 7.90 8.69
CA PHE A 81 11.22 9.29 8.28
C PHE A 81 10.00 10.03 8.86
N ALA A 82 9.05 9.32 9.47
CA ALA A 82 7.84 9.92 10.04
C ALA A 82 8.15 11.04 11.07
N ARG A 83 9.13 10.81 11.97
CA ARG A 83 9.54 11.82 12.96
C ARG A 83 10.36 12.97 12.37
N PRO A 84 11.46 12.72 11.60
CA PRO A 84 12.26 13.78 10.99
C PRO A 84 11.48 14.66 10.01
N ALA A 85 10.45 14.12 9.34
CA ALA A 85 9.64 14.86 8.37
C ALA A 85 9.05 16.15 8.94
N GLY A 86 8.72 16.18 10.23
CA GLY A 86 8.22 17.37 10.91
C GLY A 86 9.19 18.57 10.94
N ARG A 87 10.49 18.32 10.69
CA ARG A 87 11.54 19.37 10.66
C ARG A 87 11.68 20.03 9.29
N PHE A 88 11.07 19.47 8.26
CA PHE A 88 11.19 19.93 6.87
C PHE A 88 9.85 20.43 6.34
N ALA A 89 9.89 21.27 5.31
CA ALA A 89 8.69 21.61 4.58
C ALA A 89 8.13 20.35 3.90
N LEU A 90 6.85 20.08 4.06
CA LEU A 90 6.22 18.86 3.55
C LEU A 90 6.33 18.74 2.02
N SER A 91 6.32 19.90 1.32
CA SER A 91 6.59 19.98 -0.12
C SER A 91 8.01 19.51 -0.49
N THR A 92 9.01 19.78 0.33
CA THR A 92 10.39 19.31 0.14
C THR A 92 10.46 17.80 0.35
N VAL A 93 9.83 17.29 1.41
CA VAL A 93 9.75 15.84 1.69
C VAL A 93 9.14 15.12 0.49
N ALA A 94 7.98 15.59 -0.02
CA ALA A 94 7.31 15.00 -1.16
C ALA A 94 8.19 15.04 -2.43
N ARG A 95 8.87 16.18 -2.72
CA ARG A 95 9.76 16.29 -3.88
C ARG A 95 10.94 15.34 -3.80
N VAL A 96 11.64 15.30 -2.67
CA VAL A 96 12.80 14.41 -2.49
C VAL A 96 12.39 12.97 -2.70
N GLY A 97 11.31 12.51 -2.05
CA GLY A 97 10.80 11.16 -2.26
C GLY A 97 10.43 10.88 -3.71
N THR A 98 9.76 11.83 -4.38
CA THR A 98 9.38 11.69 -5.80
C THR A 98 10.60 11.64 -6.73
N VAL A 99 11.64 12.46 -6.49
CA VAL A 99 12.90 12.42 -7.27
C VAL A 99 13.54 11.04 -7.15
N ILE A 100 13.57 10.48 -5.94
CA ILE A 100 14.15 9.15 -5.69
C ILE A 100 13.34 8.08 -6.43
N VAL A 101 12.00 8.08 -6.30
CA VAL A 101 11.13 7.13 -7.01
C VAL A 101 11.32 7.23 -8.52
N LEU A 102 11.27 8.44 -9.06
CA LEU A 102 11.43 8.70 -10.49
C LEU A 102 12.81 8.24 -10.98
N GLY A 103 13.87 8.69 -10.32
CA GLY A 103 15.25 8.36 -10.69
C GLY A 103 15.55 6.87 -10.62
N ALA A 104 15.11 6.19 -9.56
CA ALA A 104 15.28 4.76 -9.41
C ALA A 104 14.54 3.95 -10.48
N ASN A 105 13.29 4.32 -10.81
CA ASN A 105 12.54 3.66 -11.88
C ASN A 105 13.16 3.90 -13.26
N LEU A 106 13.63 5.12 -13.56
CA LEU A 106 14.34 5.40 -14.82
C LEU A 106 15.68 4.66 -14.88
N ALA A 107 16.42 4.56 -13.77
CA ALA A 107 17.66 3.81 -13.71
C ALA A 107 17.46 2.30 -13.95
N CYS A 108 16.30 1.74 -13.59
CA CYS A 108 15.96 0.35 -13.90
C CYS A 108 15.94 0.06 -15.40
N LEU A 109 15.74 1.06 -16.27
CA LEU A 109 15.76 0.89 -17.72
C LEU A 109 17.16 0.53 -18.25
N LEU A 110 18.20 0.82 -17.48
CA LEU A 110 19.60 0.70 -17.90
C LEU A 110 20.27 -0.58 -17.37
N VAL A 111 19.56 -1.38 -16.57
CA VAL A 111 20.16 -2.54 -15.89
C VAL A 111 19.25 -3.76 -15.94
N THR A 112 19.87 -4.93 -16.12
CA THR A 112 19.19 -6.24 -16.10
C THR A 112 19.74 -7.15 -15.01
N ALA A 113 20.92 -6.83 -14.45
CA ALA A 113 21.53 -7.62 -13.41
C ALA A 113 20.74 -7.55 -12.09
N PHE A 114 20.45 -8.70 -11.49
CA PHE A 114 19.68 -8.81 -10.25
C PHE A 114 20.18 -7.88 -9.13
N GLY A 115 21.50 -7.84 -8.87
CA GLY A 115 22.04 -7.01 -7.80
C GLY A 115 21.80 -5.51 -7.99
N ALA A 116 21.90 -5.02 -9.24
CA ALA A 116 21.61 -3.63 -9.57
C ALA A 116 20.11 -3.32 -9.47
N LEU A 117 19.27 -4.20 -9.99
CA LEU A 117 17.81 -4.08 -9.83
C LEU A 117 17.40 -4.08 -8.36
N PHE A 118 18.00 -4.96 -7.54
CA PHE A 118 17.74 -5.03 -6.11
C PHE A 118 18.08 -3.71 -5.39
N ALA A 119 19.25 -3.14 -5.66
CA ALA A 119 19.64 -1.85 -5.10
C ALA A 119 18.69 -0.72 -5.53
N LEU A 120 18.30 -0.71 -6.80
CA LEU A 120 17.35 0.29 -7.33
C LEU A 120 15.93 0.11 -6.76
N ARG A 121 15.48 -1.12 -6.50
CA ARG A 121 14.19 -1.37 -5.83
C ARG A 121 14.20 -0.92 -4.38
N LEU A 122 15.29 -1.18 -3.64
CA LEU A 122 15.48 -0.61 -2.30
C LEU A 122 15.42 0.91 -2.34
N LEU A 123 16.12 1.54 -3.29
CA LEU A 123 16.12 2.99 -3.43
C LEU A 123 14.73 3.55 -3.78
N ALA A 124 14.02 2.91 -4.72
CA ALA A 124 12.66 3.28 -5.08
C ALA A 124 11.72 3.16 -3.88
N GLY A 125 11.83 2.08 -3.10
CA GLY A 125 11.07 1.89 -1.88
C GLY A 125 11.36 2.96 -0.82
N VAL A 126 12.62 3.35 -0.63
CA VAL A 126 12.97 4.48 0.26
C VAL A 126 12.26 5.76 -0.19
N GLY A 127 12.31 6.08 -1.49
CA GLY A 127 11.60 7.24 -2.05
C GLY A 127 10.09 7.15 -1.83
N ALA A 128 9.49 5.99 -2.07
CA ALA A 128 8.07 5.72 -1.85
C ALA A 128 7.67 5.90 -0.38
N GLY A 129 8.49 5.41 0.56
CA GLY A 129 8.29 5.60 2.00
C GLY A 129 8.31 7.07 2.42
N ILE A 130 9.23 7.86 1.87
CA ILE A 130 9.28 9.32 2.11
C ILE A 130 8.03 10.00 1.56
N VAL A 131 7.56 9.64 0.35
CA VAL A 131 6.30 10.15 -0.22
C VAL A 131 5.11 9.76 0.64
N THR A 132 5.08 8.52 1.15
CA THR A 132 4.01 8.03 2.05
C THR A 132 3.83 8.94 3.25
N VAL A 133 4.92 9.36 3.91
CA VAL A 133 4.84 10.27 5.05
C VAL A 133 4.17 11.58 4.65
N ALA A 134 4.56 12.17 3.51
CA ALA A 134 4.00 13.43 3.05
C ALA A 134 2.50 13.31 2.72
N CYS A 135 2.09 12.25 1.99
CA CYS A 135 0.69 12.08 1.60
C CYS A 135 -0.21 11.72 2.80
N VAL A 136 0.26 10.89 3.74
CA VAL A 136 -0.50 10.56 4.95
C VAL A 136 -0.77 11.81 5.79
N ILE A 137 0.24 12.68 5.97
CA ILE A 137 0.07 13.95 6.69
C ILE A 137 -0.93 14.84 5.94
N ALA A 138 -0.83 14.99 4.62
CA ALA A 138 -1.75 15.82 3.84
C ALA A 138 -3.20 15.31 3.89
N LEU A 139 -3.41 14.00 3.84
CA LEU A 139 -4.73 13.37 3.93
C LEU A 139 -5.33 13.50 5.34
N SER A 140 -4.52 13.33 6.38
CA SER A 140 -4.96 13.45 7.79
C SER A 140 -5.40 14.84 8.17
N GLN A 141 -4.91 15.89 7.49
CA GLN A 141 -5.28 17.29 7.73
C GLN A 141 -6.53 17.74 6.97
N ASN A 142 -7.14 16.86 6.20
CA ASN A 142 -8.37 17.17 5.50
C ASN A 142 -9.53 17.36 6.49
N LYS A 143 -10.55 18.18 6.13
CA LYS A 143 -11.76 18.38 6.96
C LYS A 143 -12.47 17.08 7.31
N SER A 144 -12.35 16.05 6.47
CA SER A 144 -12.84 14.70 6.71
C SER A 144 -11.74 13.70 6.37
N PRO A 145 -10.83 13.38 7.31
CA PRO A 145 -9.70 12.50 7.07
C PRO A 145 -10.12 11.11 6.58
N ALA A 146 -11.15 10.52 7.22
CA ALA A 146 -11.66 9.22 6.83
C ALA A 146 -12.09 9.17 5.35
N ARG A 147 -12.81 10.22 4.89
CA ARG A 147 -13.21 10.33 3.48
C ARG A 147 -12.02 10.55 2.56
N ALA A 148 -11.02 11.32 2.99
CA ALA A 148 -9.80 11.57 2.21
C ALA A 148 -9.00 10.28 2.01
N PHE A 149 -8.80 9.49 3.06
CA PHE A 149 -8.14 8.17 2.97
C PHE A 149 -8.94 7.17 2.16
N ALA A 150 -10.27 7.11 2.33
CA ALA A 150 -11.13 6.23 1.53
C ALA A 150 -11.05 6.56 0.03
N LEU A 151 -11.05 7.85 -0.32
CA LEU A 151 -10.91 8.28 -1.72
C LEU A 151 -9.52 7.96 -2.26
N ALA A 152 -8.46 8.17 -1.47
CA ALA A 152 -7.10 7.80 -1.86
C ALA A 152 -6.96 6.29 -2.07
N ALA A 153 -7.53 5.47 -1.19
CA ALA A 153 -7.56 4.01 -1.33
C ALA A 153 -8.32 3.57 -2.58
N PHE A 154 -9.47 4.19 -2.85
CA PHE A 154 -10.23 3.91 -4.07
C PHE A 154 -9.43 4.23 -5.34
N VAL A 155 -8.83 5.44 -5.40
CA VAL A 155 -8.06 5.88 -6.58
C VAL A 155 -6.84 5.01 -6.80
N GLN A 156 -6.09 4.64 -5.73
CA GLN A 156 -4.92 3.77 -5.86
C GLN A 156 -5.30 2.36 -6.36
N MET A 157 -6.42 1.80 -5.89
CA MET A 157 -6.89 0.48 -6.33
C MET A 157 -7.39 0.52 -7.78
N ALA A 158 -8.14 1.57 -8.17
CA ALA A 158 -8.56 1.77 -9.55
C ALA A 158 -7.36 1.95 -10.49
N PHE A 159 -6.34 2.69 -10.05
CA PHE A 159 -5.09 2.84 -10.77
C PHE A 159 -4.35 1.52 -10.92
N GLY A 160 -4.24 0.73 -9.84
CA GLY A 160 -3.66 -0.60 -9.87
C GLY A 160 -4.37 -1.53 -10.85
N ALA A 161 -5.72 -1.53 -10.85
CA ALA A 161 -6.51 -2.31 -11.79
C ALA A 161 -6.22 -1.92 -13.25
N ALA A 162 -6.17 -0.61 -13.55
CA ALA A 162 -5.82 -0.12 -14.87
C ALA A 162 -4.39 -0.52 -15.29
N LEU A 163 -3.42 -0.42 -14.39
CA LEU A 163 -2.04 -0.80 -14.67
C LEU A 163 -1.87 -2.31 -14.88
N ASN A 164 -2.59 -3.14 -14.13
CA ASN A 164 -2.52 -4.60 -14.29
C ASN A 164 -3.04 -5.06 -15.67
N VAL A 165 -3.89 -4.27 -16.33
CA VAL A 165 -4.28 -4.49 -17.75
C VAL A 165 -3.24 -3.86 -18.69
N ALA A 166 -2.83 -2.63 -18.42
CA ALA A 166 -2.00 -1.86 -19.36
C ALA A 166 -0.56 -2.38 -19.45
N ILE A 167 0.06 -2.76 -18.33
CA ILE A 167 1.48 -3.15 -18.30
C ILE A 167 1.78 -4.35 -19.19
N PRO A 168 1.03 -5.48 -19.18
CA PRO A 168 1.29 -6.58 -20.08
C PRO A 168 1.20 -6.21 -21.55
N PHE A 169 0.21 -5.38 -21.91
CA PHE A 169 0.08 -4.85 -23.27
C PHE A 169 1.27 -3.99 -23.66
N LEU A 170 1.71 -3.11 -22.79
CA LEU A 170 2.87 -2.25 -23.01
C LEU A 170 4.17 -3.05 -23.07
N ASN A 171 4.35 -4.04 -22.20
CA ASN A 171 5.51 -4.92 -22.22
C ASN A 171 5.60 -5.73 -23.52
N ALA A 172 4.47 -6.21 -24.04
CA ALA A 172 4.43 -6.93 -25.31
C ALA A 172 4.88 -6.06 -26.52
N HIS A 173 4.70 -4.73 -26.45
CA HIS A 173 5.04 -3.80 -27.54
C HIS A 173 6.38 -3.10 -27.35
N TYR A 174 6.75 -2.79 -26.11
CA TYR A 174 7.91 -1.95 -25.78
C TYR A 174 8.95 -2.66 -24.90
N GLY A 175 8.71 -3.93 -24.57
CA GLY A 175 9.59 -4.76 -23.73
C GLY A 175 9.34 -4.58 -22.23
N TRP A 176 10.00 -5.42 -21.45
CA TRP A 176 9.84 -5.58 -19.99
C TRP A 176 9.97 -4.28 -19.18
N SER A 177 10.74 -3.34 -19.67
CA SER A 177 11.03 -2.07 -19.00
C SER A 177 9.86 -1.08 -19.03
N ALA A 178 8.83 -1.32 -19.86
CA ALA A 178 7.68 -0.42 -19.99
C ALA A 178 6.94 -0.19 -18.67
N CYS A 179 6.89 -1.19 -17.78
CA CYS A 179 6.30 -1.05 -16.45
C CYS A 179 6.99 0.06 -15.62
N PHE A 180 8.31 0.16 -15.68
CA PHE A 180 9.07 1.17 -14.95
C PHE A 180 8.90 2.56 -15.55
N VAL A 181 8.78 2.66 -16.89
CA VAL A 181 8.47 3.91 -17.59
C VAL A 181 7.11 4.44 -17.15
N VAL A 182 6.10 3.58 -17.07
CA VAL A 182 4.75 3.98 -16.65
C VAL A 182 4.74 4.48 -15.20
N ILE A 183 5.40 3.76 -14.29
CA ILE A 183 5.51 4.19 -12.88
C ILE A 183 6.26 5.53 -12.79
N ALA A 184 7.36 5.69 -13.51
CA ALA A 184 8.12 6.92 -13.57
C ALA A 184 7.30 8.09 -14.14
N ALA A 185 6.58 7.88 -15.25
CA ALA A 185 5.71 8.88 -15.87
C ALA A 185 4.60 9.34 -14.92
N PHE A 186 4.07 8.43 -14.11
CA PHE A 186 3.06 8.75 -13.10
C PHE A 186 3.64 9.47 -11.88
N ALA A 187 4.89 9.19 -11.52
CA ALA A 187 5.59 9.89 -10.45
C ALA A 187 6.01 11.32 -10.85
N ALA A 188 6.37 11.56 -12.10
CA ALA A 188 6.92 12.84 -12.58
C ALA A 188 6.05 14.08 -12.26
N PRO A 189 4.70 14.07 -12.43
CA PRO A 189 3.84 15.19 -12.04
C PRO A 189 3.94 15.52 -10.55
N GLY A 190 4.34 14.56 -9.71
CA GLY A 190 4.54 14.74 -8.27
C GLY A 190 5.57 15.81 -7.93
N LEU A 191 6.56 16.05 -8.80
CA LEU A 191 7.55 17.12 -8.61
C LEU A 191 6.89 18.51 -8.57
N TRP A 192 5.88 18.71 -9.39
CA TRP A 192 5.14 19.96 -9.46
C TRP A 192 3.97 19.98 -8.47
N ILE A 193 3.27 18.86 -8.30
CA ILE A 193 2.17 18.68 -7.34
C ILE A 193 2.67 18.88 -5.90
N ALA A 194 3.93 18.57 -5.62
CA ALA A 194 4.55 18.74 -4.32
C ALA A 194 4.37 20.13 -3.70
N ARG A 195 4.23 21.17 -4.50
CA ARG A 195 3.94 22.55 -4.03
C ARG A 195 2.64 22.69 -3.25
N TYR A 196 1.70 21.77 -3.44
CA TYR A 196 0.40 21.77 -2.77
C TYR A 196 0.40 21.07 -1.41
N TYR A 197 1.51 20.47 -1.00
CA TYR A 197 1.66 19.95 0.35
C TYR A 197 1.89 21.10 1.32
N VAL A 198 0.87 21.39 2.13
CA VAL A 198 0.90 22.47 3.12
C VAL A 198 1.76 22.04 4.31
N ARG A 199 2.46 23.00 4.91
CA ARG A 199 3.23 22.79 6.14
C ARG A 199 2.27 22.40 7.26
N SER A 200 2.43 21.19 7.78
CA SER A 200 1.68 20.74 8.94
C SER A 200 2.21 21.38 10.22
N GLN A 201 1.29 21.92 11.02
CA GLN A 201 1.43 21.84 12.46
C GLN A 201 0.86 20.47 12.88
N ALA A 202 1.57 19.37 12.57
CA ALA A 202 1.16 18.08 13.08
C ALA A 202 1.24 18.14 14.61
N PRO A 203 0.18 17.78 15.34
CA PRO A 203 0.36 17.34 16.70
C PRO A 203 1.31 16.16 16.58
N GLN A 204 2.49 16.27 17.16
CA GLN A 204 3.30 15.11 17.42
C GLN A 204 2.39 14.20 18.26
N ALA A 205 1.84 13.16 17.62
CA ALA A 205 1.27 12.06 18.36
C ALA A 205 2.40 11.65 19.31
N ALA A 206 2.27 12.05 20.55
CA ALA A 206 3.20 11.66 21.59
C ALA A 206 3.27 10.15 21.46
N ALA A 207 4.46 9.62 21.15
CA ALA A 207 4.73 8.21 21.26
C ALA A 207 4.62 7.93 22.77
N SER A 208 3.39 7.82 23.27
CA SER A 208 3.14 7.32 24.60
C SER A 208 3.77 5.93 24.59
N ARG A 209 4.53 5.61 25.62
CA ARG A 209 5.02 4.26 25.85
C ARG A 209 3.79 3.39 26.12
N ALA A 210 3.12 2.99 25.03
CA ALA A 210 1.97 2.10 25.15
C ALA A 210 2.51 0.76 25.64
N THR A 211 2.20 0.43 26.89
CA THR A 211 2.33 -0.94 27.40
C THR A 211 1.21 -1.73 26.78
N PHE A 212 1.51 -2.48 25.72
CA PHE A 212 0.49 -3.31 25.08
C PHE A 212 0.07 -4.45 25.98
N THR A 213 -1.24 -4.63 26.07
CA THR A 213 -1.84 -5.81 26.69
C THR A 213 -1.55 -7.06 25.83
N ILE A 214 -1.70 -8.25 26.40
CA ILE A 214 -1.61 -9.53 25.66
C ILE A 214 -2.56 -9.48 24.44
N ALA A 215 -3.79 -8.96 24.63
CA ALA A 215 -4.76 -8.79 23.56
C ALA A 215 -4.23 -7.88 22.43
N GLY A 216 -3.52 -6.80 22.76
CA GLY A 216 -2.88 -5.93 21.79
C GLY A 216 -1.79 -6.63 20.99
N TRP A 217 -0.94 -7.41 21.61
CA TRP A 217 0.08 -8.21 20.93
C TRP A 217 -0.52 -9.30 20.05
N MET A 218 -1.62 -9.94 20.50
CA MET A 218 -2.34 -10.95 19.69
C MET A 218 -2.97 -10.30 18.45
N ALA A 219 -3.60 -9.14 18.59
CA ALA A 219 -4.18 -8.40 17.46
C ALA A 219 -3.10 -7.93 16.47
N PHE A 220 -1.96 -7.45 16.98
CA PHE A 220 -0.79 -7.10 16.16
C PHE A 220 -0.26 -8.30 15.37
N ALA A 221 -0.04 -9.43 16.06
CA ALA A 221 0.47 -10.65 15.45
C ALA A 221 -0.51 -11.20 14.40
N ALA A 222 -1.80 -11.26 14.72
CA ALA A 222 -2.84 -11.72 13.80
C ALA A 222 -2.86 -10.89 12.52
N LEU A 223 -2.82 -9.57 12.64
CA LEU A 223 -2.80 -8.68 11.47
C LEU A 223 -1.52 -8.86 10.64
N SER A 224 -0.35 -8.92 11.30
CA SER A 224 0.93 -9.12 10.61
C SER A 224 1.00 -10.46 9.87
N ILE A 225 0.54 -11.55 10.50
CA ILE A 225 0.50 -12.90 9.90
C ILE A 225 -0.50 -12.95 8.74
N ALA A 226 -1.69 -12.37 8.90
CA ALA A 226 -2.66 -12.29 7.80
C ALA A 226 -2.08 -11.54 6.60
N PHE A 227 -1.35 -10.45 6.84
CA PHE A 227 -0.71 -9.70 5.77
C PHE A 227 0.49 -10.43 5.13
N CYS A 228 1.17 -11.33 5.85
CA CYS A 228 2.12 -12.26 5.23
C CYS A 228 1.41 -13.17 4.20
N ALA A 229 0.27 -13.74 4.57
CA ALA A 229 -0.52 -14.56 3.64
C ALA A 229 -1.00 -13.76 2.43
N ILE A 230 -1.45 -12.52 2.66
CA ILE A 230 -1.92 -11.62 1.62
C ILE A 230 -0.77 -11.27 0.66
N GLY A 231 0.40 -10.89 1.19
CA GLY A 231 1.57 -10.56 0.40
C GLY A 231 2.09 -11.75 -0.42
N ALA A 232 2.16 -12.94 0.21
CA ALA A 232 2.55 -14.18 -0.46
C ALA A 232 1.62 -14.52 -1.63
N THR A 233 0.30 -14.47 -1.40
CA THR A 233 -0.70 -14.80 -2.42
C THR A 233 -0.70 -13.76 -3.53
N TRP A 234 -0.73 -12.47 -3.18
CA TRP A 234 -0.80 -11.37 -4.14
C TRP A 234 0.41 -11.36 -5.07
N ALA A 235 1.62 -11.44 -4.53
CA ALA A 235 2.84 -11.43 -5.32
C ALA A 235 2.94 -12.62 -6.31
N ASN A 236 2.41 -13.78 -5.92
CA ASN A 236 2.51 -15.00 -6.72
C ASN A 236 1.23 -15.30 -7.53
N LEU A 237 0.27 -14.38 -7.58
CA LEU A 237 -1.00 -14.59 -8.29
C LEU A 237 -0.77 -14.81 -9.80
N GLY A 238 0.22 -14.14 -10.39
CA GLY A 238 0.63 -14.37 -11.78
C GLY A 238 1.08 -15.80 -12.02
N GLY A 239 2.03 -16.29 -11.21
CA GLY A 239 2.53 -17.67 -11.32
C GLY A 239 1.46 -18.75 -11.06
N LEU A 240 0.49 -18.48 -10.18
CA LEU A 240 -0.68 -19.35 -9.99
C LEU A 240 -1.56 -19.41 -11.24
N GLY A 241 -1.71 -18.28 -11.94
CA GLY A 241 -2.42 -18.22 -13.20
C GLY A 241 -1.68 -19.02 -14.32
N GLU A 242 -0.37 -18.89 -14.42
CA GLU A 242 0.46 -19.66 -15.35
C GLU A 242 0.37 -21.17 -15.09
N ARG A 243 0.39 -21.58 -13.82
CA ARG A 243 0.14 -22.97 -13.42
C ARG A 243 -1.23 -23.47 -13.87
N SER A 244 -2.21 -22.59 -13.94
CA SER A 244 -3.56 -22.87 -14.42
C SER A 244 -3.68 -22.80 -15.96
N HIS A 245 -2.54 -22.75 -16.67
CA HIS A 245 -2.45 -22.65 -18.15
C HIS A 245 -3.14 -21.40 -18.71
N LEU A 246 -3.20 -20.30 -17.94
CA LEU A 246 -3.78 -19.05 -18.39
C LEU A 246 -2.76 -18.21 -19.15
N THR A 247 -3.22 -17.52 -20.18
CA THR A 247 -2.40 -16.53 -20.88
C THR A 247 -2.19 -15.30 -19.99
N VAL A 248 -1.13 -14.53 -20.26
CA VAL A 248 -0.83 -13.28 -19.54
C VAL A 248 -2.02 -12.32 -19.57
N ALA A 249 -2.73 -12.23 -20.69
CA ALA A 249 -3.93 -11.40 -20.81
C ALA A 249 -5.06 -11.87 -19.87
N MET A 250 -5.31 -13.17 -19.77
CA MET A 250 -6.30 -13.74 -18.86
C MET A 250 -5.93 -13.49 -17.40
N ILE A 251 -4.67 -13.69 -17.04
CA ILE A 251 -4.16 -13.39 -15.69
C ILE A 251 -4.37 -11.91 -15.36
N SER A 252 -4.03 -11.01 -16.28
CA SER A 252 -4.18 -9.57 -16.08
C SER A 252 -5.64 -9.15 -15.88
N ILE A 253 -6.57 -9.75 -16.62
CA ILE A 253 -8.01 -9.52 -16.43
C ILE A 253 -8.46 -10.01 -15.05
N ALA A 254 -8.00 -11.18 -14.60
CA ALA A 254 -8.32 -11.71 -13.28
C ALA A 254 -7.80 -10.81 -12.14
N VAL A 255 -6.53 -10.40 -12.24
CA VAL A 255 -5.89 -9.50 -11.26
C VAL A 255 -6.58 -8.14 -11.21
N SER A 256 -6.98 -7.61 -12.37
CA SER A 256 -7.73 -6.35 -12.45
C SER A 256 -9.13 -6.48 -11.86
N GLY A 257 -9.84 -7.57 -12.15
CA GLY A 257 -11.14 -7.88 -11.56
C GLY A 257 -11.04 -8.02 -10.03
N ALA A 258 -10.01 -8.70 -9.54
CA ALA A 258 -9.71 -8.79 -8.12
C ALA A 258 -9.44 -7.39 -7.51
N SER A 259 -8.67 -6.54 -8.19
CA SER A 259 -8.40 -5.16 -7.74
C SER A 259 -9.66 -4.30 -7.66
N ILE A 260 -10.68 -4.55 -8.48
CA ILE A 260 -11.99 -3.87 -8.41
C ILE A 260 -12.84 -4.41 -7.24
N ALA A 261 -12.73 -5.70 -6.93
CA ALA A 261 -13.46 -6.29 -5.80
C ALA A 261 -13.10 -5.64 -4.46
N GLY A 262 -11.87 -5.17 -4.30
CA GLY A 262 -11.42 -4.47 -3.10
C GLY A 262 -12.22 -3.23 -2.75
N PRO A 263 -12.32 -2.21 -3.62
CA PRO A 263 -13.15 -1.02 -3.41
C PRO A 263 -14.63 -1.35 -3.16
N VAL A 264 -15.18 -2.33 -3.88
CA VAL A 264 -16.57 -2.80 -3.67
C VAL A 264 -16.75 -3.35 -2.26
N ALA A 265 -15.86 -4.23 -1.82
CA ALA A 265 -15.89 -4.80 -0.48
C ALA A 265 -15.75 -3.73 0.61
N THR A 266 -14.82 -2.78 0.41
CA THR A 266 -14.62 -1.66 1.35
C THR A 266 -15.86 -0.76 1.43
N ALA A 267 -16.51 -0.47 0.30
CA ALA A 267 -17.75 0.30 0.27
C ALA A 267 -18.88 -0.42 1.00
N LEU A 268 -19.06 -1.73 0.77
CA LEU A 268 -20.03 -2.56 1.48
C LEU A 268 -19.75 -2.59 2.98
N THR A 269 -18.48 -2.73 3.38
CA THR A 269 -18.08 -2.68 4.79
C THR A 269 -18.43 -1.33 5.42
N ALA A 270 -18.22 -0.23 4.71
CA ALA A 270 -18.57 1.12 5.18
C ALA A 270 -20.11 1.29 5.33
N LEU A 271 -20.91 0.72 4.42
CA LEU A 271 -22.37 0.75 4.51
C LEU A 271 -22.92 -0.07 5.68
N VAL A 272 -22.30 -1.22 5.97
CA VAL A 272 -22.63 -2.04 7.13
C VAL A 272 -22.20 -1.33 8.41
N GLY A 273 -21.05 -0.67 8.42
CA GLY A 273 -20.52 0.13 9.52
C GLY A 273 -20.46 -0.66 10.84
N ASN A 274 -20.87 0.00 11.92
CA ASN A 274 -20.85 -0.56 13.27
C ASN A 274 -22.01 -1.55 13.58
N ARG A 275 -22.83 -1.92 12.58
CA ARG A 275 -23.91 -2.90 12.77
C ARG A 275 -23.38 -4.31 12.98
N VAL A 276 -22.14 -4.55 12.56
CA VAL A 276 -21.43 -5.82 12.74
C VAL A 276 -20.22 -5.58 13.64
N SER A 277 -20.03 -6.44 14.64
CA SER A 277 -18.88 -6.35 15.54
C SER A 277 -17.58 -6.58 14.78
N SER A 278 -16.48 -5.95 15.23
CA SER A 278 -15.17 -6.10 14.60
C SER A 278 -14.74 -7.57 14.49
N LEU A 279 -15.06 -8.39 15.49
CA LEU A 279 -14.71 -9.82 15.49
C LEU A 279 -15.49 -10.63 14.45
N LEU A 280 -16.79 -10.36 14.29
CA LEU A 280 -17.59 -11.01 13.24
C LEU A 280 -17.12 -10.59 11.85
N GLY A 281 -16.82 -9.31 11.66
CA GLY A 281 -16.27 -8.80 10.39
C GLY A 281 -14.91 -9.41 10.06
N LEU A 282 -14.02 -9.53 11.05
CA LEU A 282 -12.73 -10.22 10.92
C LEU A 282 -12.91 -11.70 10.58
N GLY A 283 -13.81 -12.39 11.28
CA GLY A 283 -14.13 -13.80 11.02
C GLY A 283 -14.64 -13.98 9.59
N PHE A 284 -15.58 -13.16 9.15
CA PHE A 284 -16.11 -13.19 7.78
C PHE A 284 -15.02 -12.93 6.74
N GLY A 285 -14.20 -11.88 6.94
CA GLY A 285 -13.08 -11.56 6.04
C GLY A 285 -12.06 -12.71 5.96
N SER A 286 -11.70 -13.31 7.12
CA SER A 286 -10.79 -14.46 7.17
C SER A 286 -11.35 -15.69 6.45
N VAL A 287 -12.60 -16.06 6.71
CA VAL A 287 -13.26 -17.20 6.06
C VAL A 287 -13.36 -16.97 4.54
N THR A 288 -13.67 -15.74 4.13
CA THR A 288 -13.72 -15.39 2.70
C THR A 288 -12.32 -15.50 2.06
N MET A 289 -11.25 -15.02 2.74
CA MET A 289 -9.88 -15.21 2.25
C MET A 289 -9.50 -16.69 2.18
N LEU A 290 -9.86 -17.51 3.21
CA LEU A 290 -9.63 -18.95 3.19
C LEU A 290 -10.32 -19.62 2.01
N ALA A 291 -11.58 -19.27 1.73
CA ALA A 291 -12.29 -19.75 0.55
C ALA A 291 -11.57 -19.35 -0.75
N GLY A 292 -11.12 -18.10 -0.85
CA GLY A 292 -10.37 -17.61 -2.01
C GLY A 292 -9.07 -18.37 -2.26
N VAL A 293 -8.23 -18.56 -1.23
CA VAL A 293 -6.97 -19.32 -1.38
C VAL A 293 -7.23 -20.80 -1.66
N THR A 294 -8.30 -21.37 -1.12
CA THR A 294 -8.71 -22.75 -1.44
C THR A 294 -9.07 -22.88 -2.91
N LEU A 295 -9.88 -21.98 -3.45
CA LEU A 295 -10.19 -21.95 -4.88
C LEU A 295 -8.92 -21.82 -5.74
N LEU A 296 -7.98 -20.97 -5.34
CA LEU A 296 -6.69 -20.81 -6.01
C LEU A 296 -5.83 -22.09 -5.93
N GLY A 297 -5.88 -22.81 -4.82
CA GLY A 297 -5.17 -24.08 -4.64
C GLY A 297 -5.66 -25.19 -5.57
N PHE A 298 -6.97 -25.23 -5.82
CA PHE A 298 -7.61 -26.17 -6.74
C PHE A 298 -7.74 -25.63 -8.17
N ALA A 299 -7.20 -24.43 -8.47
CA ALA A 299 -7.31 -23.83 -9.78
C ALA A 299 -6.58 -24.67 -10.84
N GLY A 300 -7.28 -25.58 -11.47
CA GLY A 300 -6.91 -26.26 -12.72
C GLY A 300 -7.69 -25.71 -13.93
N SER A 301 -8.49 -24.66 -13.73
CA SER A 301 -9.32 -24.02 -14.74
C SER A 301 -9.45 -22.52 -14.54
N SER A 302 -9.66 -21.78 -15.64
CA SER A 302 -9.83 -20.34 -15.62
C SER A 302 -10.93 -19.85 -14.65
N PRO A 303 -12.13 -20.44 -14.59
CA PRO A 303 -13.19 -19.96 -13.70
C PRO A 303 -12.81 -20.03 -12.23
N LEU A 304 -12.12 -21.08 -11.79
CA LEU A 304 -11.68 -21.23 -10.39
C LEU A 304 -10.62 -20.20 -10.03
N PHE A 305 -9.70 -19.91 -10.95
CA PHE A 305 -8.69 -18.89 -10.76
C PHE A 305 -9.32 -17.48 -10.64
N TYR A 306 -10.26 -17.12 -11.54
CA TYR A 306 -10.97 -15.85 -11.47
C TYR A 306 -11.75 -15.71 -10.16
N ALA A 307 -12.56 -16.72 -9.84
CA ALA A 307 -13.35 -16.72 -8.62
C ALA A 307 -12.46 -16.63 -7.37
N GLY A 308 -11.40 -17.43 -7.30
CA GLY A 308 -10.45 -17.44 -6.20
C GLY A 308 -9.78 -16.08 -5.99
N SER A 309 -9.32 -15.44 -7.07
CA SER A 309 -8.69 -14.12 -7.02
C SER A 309 -9.64 -13.04 -6.51
N VAL A 310 -10.87 -13.01 -7.01
CA VAL A 310 -11.91 -12.04 -6.62
C VAL A 310 -12.34 -12.26 -5.16
N VAL A 311 -12.62 -13.52 -4.78
CA VAL A 311 -13.05 -13.87 -3.41
C VAL A 311 -11.95 -13.57 -2.40
N PHE A 312 -10.69 -13.89 -2.72
CA PHE A 312 -9.55 -13.58 -1.87
C PHE A 312 -9.41 -12.07 -1.63
N MET A 313 -9.45 -11.27 -2.70
CA MET A 313 -9.32 -9.82 -2.61
C MET A 313 -10.50 -9.18 -1.87
N PHE A 314 -11.71 -9.69 -2.09
CA PHE A 314 -12.90 -9.25 -1.37
C PHE A 314 -12.73 -9.49 0.14
N GLY A 315 -12.31 -10.71 0.53
CA GLY A 315 -12.06 -11.08 1.92
C GLY A 315 -11.00 -10.20 2.59
N TRP A 316 -9.89 -9.94 1.88
CA TRP A 316 -8.86 -9.01 2.36
C TRP A 316 -9.43 -7.61 2.61
N ALA A 317 -10.15 -7.05 1.65
CA ALA A 317 -10.70 -5.69 1.76
C ALA A 317 -11.77 -5.55 2.86
N VAL A 318 -12.48 -6.63 3.21
CA VAL A 318 -13.36 -6.68 4.38
C VAL A 318 -12.54 -6.80 5.67
N TYR A 319 -11.51 -7.64 5.69
CA TYR A 319 -10.70 -7.92 6.87
C TYR A 319 -10.04 -6.67 7.46
N VAL A 320 -9.44 -5.82 6.62
CA VAL A 320 -8.60 -4.70 7.05
C VAL A 320 -9.34 -3.66 7.91
N PRO A 321 -10.51 -3.13 7.52
CA PRO A 321 -11.22 -2.15 8.34
C PRO A 321 -11.61 -2.70 9.72
N TYR A 322 -12.04 -3.95 9.78
CA TYR A 322 -12.41 -4.57 11.04
C TYR A 322 -11.20 -4.90 11.93
N ALA A 323 -10.05 -5.23 11.33
CA ALA A 323 -8.79 -5.42 12.06
C ALA A 323 -8.33 -4.12 12.73
N LEU A 324 -8.34 -3.01 11.98
CA LEU A 324 -8.00 -1.69 12.51
C LEU A 324 -9.06 -1.20 13.51
N GLY A 325 -10.33 -1.52 13.31
CA GLY A 325 -11.40 -1.29 14.27
C GLY A 325 -11.15 -2.01 15.60
N LEU A 326 -10.75 -3.29 15.56
CA LEU A 326 -10.41 -4.06 16.75
C LEU A 326 -9.22 -3.44 17.51
N THR A 327 -8.14 -3.04 16.80
CA THR A 327 -6.99 -2.40 17.46
C THR A 327 -7.38 -1.10 18.15
N SER A 328 -8.31 -0.32 17.58
CA SER A 328 -8.82 0.93 18.19
C SER A 328 -9.69 0.68 19.42
N VAL A 329 -10.40 -0.46 19.50
CA VAL A 329 -11.17 -0.86 20.67
C VAL A 329 -10.24 -1.32 21.80
N ILE A 330 -9.18 -2.08 21.47
CA ILE A 330 -8.19 -2.55 22.46
C ILE A 330 -7.36 -1.40 23.01
N ASP A 331 -6.98 -0.47 22.17
CA ASP A 331 -6.19 0.71 22.55
C ASP A 331 -6.82 2.00 21.98
N PRO A 332 -7.66 2.68 22.79
CA PRO A 332 -8.29 3.95 22.38
C PRO A 332 -7.29 5.09 22.13
N THR A 333 -6.02 4.96 22.59
CA THR A 333 -4.97 5.97 22.31
C THR A 333 -4.54 5.98 20.84
N GLY A 334 -4.84 4.92 20.09
CA GLY A 334 -4.47 4.73 18.70
C GLY A 334 -3.03 4.27 18.46
N ALA A 335 -2.21 4.14 19.51
CA ALA A 335 -0.82 3.70 19.38
C ALA A 335 -0.73 2.28 18.80
N LEU A 336 -1.61 1.38 19.26
CA LEU A 336 -1.69 0.01 18.74
C LEU A 336 -2.06 0.00 17.25
N SER A 337 -3.00 0.83 16.82
CA SER A 337 -3.41 0.90 15.40
C SER A 337 -2.25 1.33 14.48
N VAL A 338 -1.43 2.28 14.94
CA VAL A 338 -0.24 2.72 14.20
C VAL A 338 0.78 1.58 14.06
N ILE A 339 1.10 0.91 15.17
CA ILE A 339 2.08 -0.20 15.16
C ILE A 339 1.52 -1.40 14.39
N ALA A 340 0.23 -1.70 14.52
CA ALA A 340 -0.42 -2.77 13.78
C ALA A 340 -0.42 -2.51 12.26
N THR A 341 -0.60 -1.26 11.83
CA THR A 341 -0.45 -0.87 10.41
C THR A 341 0.98 -1.08 9.92
N ALA A 342 1.98 -0.72 10.73
CA ALA A 342 3.38 -0.99 10.38
C ALA A 342 3.67 -2.50 10.30
N GLY A 343 3.12 -3.29 11.24
CA GLY A 343 3.19 -4.75 11.22
C GLY A 343 2.52 -5.38 10.01
N ALA A 344 1.36 -4.85 9.60
CA ALA A 344 0.68 -5.26 8.38
C ALA A 344 1.54 -5.02 7.13
N ASN A 345 2.09 -3.82 6.97
CA ASN A 345 2.97 -3.52 5.84
C ASN A 345 4.25 -4.37 5.85
N GLY A 346 4.83 -4.61 7.04
CA GLY A 346 5.94 -5.53 7.22
C GLY A 346 5.59 -6.96 6.82
N GLY A 347 4.43 -7.45 7.27
CA GLY A 347 3.89 -8.74 6.88
C GLY A 347 3.70 -8.88 5.38
N PHE A 348 3.07 -7.89 4.74
CA PHE A 348 2.89 -7.87 3.29
C PHE A 348 4.22 -7.95 2.53
N SER A 349 5.23 -7.23 2.99
CA SER A 349 6.58 -7.25 2.43
C SER A 349 7.29 -8.61 2.62
N LEU A 350 7.12 -9.24 3.80
CA LEU A 350 7.73 -10.52 4.11
C LEU A 350 7.03 -11.71 3.43
N GLY A 351 5.76 -11.55 3.07
CA GLY A 351 4.94 -12.61 2.46
C GLY A 351 5.61 -13.31 1.28
N PRO A 352 6.05 -12.60 0.23
CA PRO A 352 6.75 -13.20 -0.89
C PRO A 352 8.00 -13.98 -0.47
N LEU A 353 8.78 -13.49 0.51
CA LEU A 353 9.99 -14.15 1.01
C LEU A 353 9.68 -15.43 1.76
N ILE A 354 8.64 -15.43 2.58
CA ILE A 354 8.18 -16.61 3.34
C ILE A 354 7.70 -17.70 2.35
N ALA A 355 7.15 -17.31 1.20
CA ALA A 355 6.72 -18.24 0.17
C ALA A 355 7.91 -18.90 -0.59
N VAL A 356 9.08 -18.27 -0.65
CA VAL A 356 10.23 -18.76 -1.43
C VAL A 356 10.61 -20.21 -1.12
N PRO A 357 10.82 -20.64 0.15
CA PRO A 357 11.19 -22.01 0.45
C PRO A 357 10.14 -23.02 -0.02
N ALA A 358 8.85 -22.70 0.20
CA ALA A 358 7.75 -23.56 -0.23
C ALA A 358 7.66 -23.67 -1.76
N ILE A 359 7.90 -22.58 -2.47
CA ILE A 359 7.91 -22.55 -3.93
C ILE A 359 9.11 -23.33 -4.49
N ALA A 360 10.28 -23.21 -3.85
CA ALA A 360 11.48 -23.90 -4.29
C ALA A 360 11.33 -25.43 -4.21
N GLU A 361 10.62 -25.92 -3.20
CA GLU A 361 10.46 -27.36 -2.96
C GLU A 361 9.23 -27.95 -3.65
N TRP A 362 8.09 -27.25 -3.64
CA TRP A 362 6.80 -27.79 -4.11
C TRP A 362 6.18 -26.98 -5.26
N GLY A 363 6.91 -25.98 -5.78
CA GLY A 363 6.41 -25.10 -6.83
C GLY A 363 5.41 -24.06 -6.33
N VAL A 364 5.01 -23.15 -7.23
CA VAL A 364 4.10 -22.03 -6.90
C VAL A 364 2.75 -22.48 -6.33
N GLY A 365 2.34 -23.72 -6.62
CA GLY A 365 1.13 -24.33 -6.08
C GLY A 365 1.14 -24.51 -4.55
N ALA A 366 2.28 -24.37 -3.88
CA ALA A 366 2.38 -24.40 -2.42
C ALA A 366 1.85 -23.10 -1.77
N VAL A 367 1.84 -21.99 -2.52
CA VAL A 367 1.45 -20.66 -1.98
C VAL A 367 0.05 -20.64 -1.39
N PRO A 368 -1.02 -21.17 -2.03
CA PRO A 368 -2.34 -21.23 -1.42
C PRO A 368 -2.39 -22.00 -0.11
N TYR A 369 -1.66 -23.12 0.01
CA TYR A 369 -1.62 -23.90 1.25
C TYR A 369 -0.89 -23.15 2.38
N LEU A 370 0.23 -22.49 2.06
CA LEU A 370 0.93 -21.62 2.98
C LEU A 370 0.03 -20.47 3.45
N ALA A 371 -0.64 -19.80 2.51
CA ALA A 371 -1.55 -18.70 2.82
C ALA A 371 -2.72 -19.18 3.66
N PHE A 372 -3.28 -20.35 3.37
CA PHE A 372 -4.33 -20.97 4.19
C PHE A 372 -3.87 -21.16 5.63
N ALA A 373 -2.70 -21.75 5.84
CA ALA A 373 -2.13 -21.97 7.15
C ALA A 373 -1.91 -20.66 7.93
N LEU A 374 -1.37 -19.62 7.25
CA LEU A 374 -1.16 -18.31 7.86
C LEU A 374 -2.47 -17.60 8.21
N ILE A 375 -3.49 -17.64 7.34
CA ILE A 375 -4.81 -17.02 7.63
C ILE A 375 -5.49 -17.79 8.77
N ALA A 376 -5.43 -19.10 8.77
CA ALA A 376 -5.99 -19.92 9.86
C ALA A 376 -5.29 -19.64 11.21
N CYS A 377 -3.97 -19.50 11.20
CA CYS A 377 -3.19 -19.09 12.38
C CYS A 377 -3.62 -17.69 12.87
N ALA A 378 -3.74 -16.72 11.97
CA ALA A 378 -4.20 -15.37 12.30
C ALA A 378 -5.62 -15.39 12.90
N LEU A 379 -6.53 -16.18 12.34
CA LEU A 379 -7.89 -16.36 12.85
C LEU A 379 -7.86 -16.99 14.25
N GLY A 380 -7.02 -17.99 14.47
CA GLY A 380 -6.82 -18.64 15.77
C GLY A 380 -6.36 -17.67 16.87
N LEU A 381 -5.56 -16.66 16.52
CA LEU A 381 -5.15 -15.60 17.45
C LEU A 381 -6.28 -14.62 17.78
N ILE A 382 -7.27 -14.46 16.90
CA ILE A 382 -8.38 -13.53 17.07
C ILE A 382 -9.49 -14.17 17.94
N VAL A 383 -9.73 -15.47 17.83
CA VAL A 383 -10.82 -16.17 18.54
C VAL A 383 -10.80 -15.93 20.06
N PRO A 384 -9.67 -16.03 20.77
CA PRO A 384 -9.64 -15.77 22.22
C PRO A 384 -10.01 -14.33 22.60
N LEU A 385 -9.85 -13.37 21.69
CA LEU A 385 -10.17 -11.95 21.94
C LEU A 385 -11.68 -11.71 22.11
N GLN A 386 -12.53 -12.69 21.77
CA GLN A 386 -13.98 -12.61 22.00
C GLN A 386 -14.34 -12.58 23.51
N HIS A 387 -13.46 -13.11 24.35
CA HIS A 387 -13.68 -13.20 25.80
C HIS A 387 -13.03 -12.05 26.59
N THR A 388 -12.21 -11.23 25.94
CA THR A 388 -11.70 -9.99 26.53
C THR A 388 -12.83 -8.96 26.49
N LYS A 389 -13.56 -8.82 27.61
CA LYS A 389 -14.53 -7.74 27.81
C LYS A 389 -13.78 -6.41 27.60
N ALA A 390 -14.19 -5.66 26.60
CA ALA A 390 -13.83 -4.27 26.41
C ALA A 390 -14.35 -3.41 27.55
#